data_15096b811981effffd052be0d1a57e85
#
_entry.id   15096b811981effffd052be0d1a57e85
#
_cell.length_a   1.000
_cell.length_b   1.000
_cell.length_c   1.000
_cell.angle_alpha   90.00
_cell.angle_beta   90.00
_cell.angle_gamma   90.00
#
_symmetry.space_group_name_H-M   'P 1'
#
loop_
_entity.id
_entity.type
_entity.pdbx_description
1 polymer ?
#
loop_
_entity_poly.entity_id
_entity_poly.type
_entity_poly.pdbx_seq_one_letter_code
_entity_poly.pdbx_strand_id
1 'polypeptide(L)'
;MTSLPPIVVGVSRFFCFLLFVVGLADGLAAGKPNIVLIMCDDLGWGDVGFNGNKIIRTPHLDAMAKAGLKFNRFYAAAPVCSPTRGSCVTGRHPYRYGIPFANSGHMKPEELTLAELLKKQGYTTGHFGKWHLGTLTKTVKDSNRGGLRGVKHFSPPQANGFDFCFSTESKVPTWDPLLRPKGNNSKKWWDAVSNAGEAKPYGTAYWNERGESVTENTRGDDSRVIMDRAIPFIRGAARREQPFFGIVWFHAPHLPVVAGPRHTAMYAGHPNYAQHYYGCITALDEQVGRLRAELRALGVADDTVLFFCSDNGPEGQADSAPGTAAHLSGRKRSLLEGGIRVPGIVEWPGRVKADRTTDIPCVTSDYLPTILDLIEAKPISDRPIDGMSLVPLLDGKLAKRDRPIGFESKGQLAWIGDRYKLYRKGGAAEFKLFDLVADPSEKNDLAKAQPRLAKRLADQLEAWRASCQVSAAGKDY
;
A
#
# COMPACT_ATOMS: atom_id res chain seq x y z
N MET A 1 79.42 -62.15 34.49
CA MET A 1 78.39 -63.02 33.96
C MET A 1 77.09 -62.57 34.61
N THR A 2 76.43 -61.60 34.05
CA THR A 2 75.20 -61.03 34.61
C THR A 2 74.30 -60.78 33.41
N SER A 3 73.22 -61.52 33.43
CA SER A 3 72.17 -61.50 32.43
C SER A 3 71.24 -60.26 32.65
N LEU A 4 70.94 -59.52 31.63
CA LEU A 4 69.97 -58.50 31.55
C LEU A 4 68.55 -59.09 31.23
N PRO A 5 67.47 -58.62 31.82
CA PRO A 5 66.14 -59.07 31.47
C PRO A 5 65.58 -58.33 30.23
N PRO A 6 64.50 -58.84 29.56
CA PRO A 6 63.98 -58.31 28.34
C PRO A 6 63.01 -57.13 28.56
N ILE A 7 63.09 -56.17 27.68
CA ILE A 7 62.20 -55.00 27.59
C ILE A 7 60.83 -55.41 26.99
N VAL A 8 59.77 -55.23 27.72
CA VAL A 8 58.41 -55.39 27.22
C VAL A 8 57.91 -54.02 26.63
N VAL A 9 57.68 -53.97 25.35
CA VAL A 9 57.15 -52.83 24.62
C VAL A 9 55.60 -52.92 24.72
N GLY A 10 55.01 -52.05 25.54
CA GLY A 10 53.59 -51.91 25.64
C GLY A 10 53.04 -51.05 24.49
N VAL A 11 52.24 -51.64 23.59
CA VAL A 11 51.49 -50.91 22.51
C VAL A 11 50.27 -50.31 23.11
N SER A 12 50.28 -48.97 23.35
CA SER A 12 49.16 -48.20 23.76
C SER A 12 48.26 -47.94 22.55
N ARG A 13 47.05 -48.52 22.52
CA ARG A 13 46.00 -48.24 21.57
C ARG A 13 45.27 -46.95 21.94
N PHE A 14 45.59 -45.85 21.27
CA PHE A 14 44.76 -44.62 21.33
C PHE A 14 43.43 -44.86 20.62
N PHE A 15 42.35 -44.96 21.34
CA PHE A 15 41.00 -44.90 20.84
C PHE A 15 40.65 -43.41 20.67
N CYS A 16 40.69 -42.89 19.43
CA CYS A 16 40.09 -41.60 19.09
C CYS A 16 38.57 -41.72 19.13
N PHE A 17 37.94 -41.20 20.17
CA PHE A 17 36.52 -40.97 20.21
C PHE A 17 36.23 -39.75 19.32
N LEU A 18 35.72 -39.95 18.09
CA LEU A 18 35.12 -38.92 17.27
C LEU A 18 33.75 -38.59 17.90
N LEU A 19 33.69 -37.50 18.67
CA LEU A 19 32.44 -36.89 19.08
C LEU A 19 31.77 -36.29 17.83
N PHE A 20 30.80 -37.01 17.26
CA PHE A 20 29.81 -36.45 16.34
C PHE A 20 28.94 -35.50 17.14
N VAL A 21 29.27 -34.20 17.10
CA VAL A 21 28.30 -33.15 17.50
C VAL A 21 27.26 -33.12 16.38
N VAL A 22 26.18 -33.88 16.58
CA VAL A 22 24.95 -33.68 15.83
C VAL A 22 24.42 -32.32 16.31
N GLY A 23 24.72 -31.27 15.55
CA GLY A 23 24.09 -29.99 15.68
C GLY A 23 22.59 -30.21 15.42
N LEU A 24 21.80 -30.31 16.49
CA LEU A 24 20.38 -30.00 16.42
C LEU A 24 20.32 -28.56 15.91
N ALA A 25 20.03 -28.40 14.63
CA ALA A 25 19.47 -27.20 14.12
C ALA A 25 18.10 -27.09 14.80
N ASP A 26 18.09 -26.51 16.02
CA ASP A 26 16.87 -25.94 16.54
C ASP A 26 16.33 -25.04 15.45
N GLY A 27 15.22 -25.45 14.84
CA GLY A 27 14.43 -24.57 14.02
C GLY A 27 14.11 -23.36 14.87
N LEU A 28 14.91 -22.32 14.74
CA LEU A 28 14.59 -21.00 15.29
C LEU A 28 13.17 -20.73 14.84
N ALA A 29 12.24 -20.66 15.78
CA ALA A 29 10.90 -20.17 15.52
C ALA A 29 11.10 -18.85 14.76
N ALA A 30 10.74 -18.83 13.48
CA ALA A 30 10.96 -17.68 12.63
C ALA A 30 10.39 -16.47 13.36
N GLY A 31 11.24 -15.52 13.72
CA GLY A 31 10.83 -14.31 14.44
C GLY A 31 9.71 -13.62 13.68
N LYS A 32 8.85 -12.89 14.38
CA LYS A 32 7.76 -12.12 13.74
C LYS A 32 8.33 -11.19 12.68
N PRO A 33 7.89 -11.26 11.41
CA PRO A 33 8.48 -10.44 10.35
C PRO A 33 8.18 -8.95 10.56
N ASN A 34 9.08 -8.08 10.15
CA ASN A 34 8.81 -6.67 10.01
C ASN A 34 7.87 -6.46 8.82
N ILE A 35 7.05 -5.42 8.86
CA ILE A 35 6.00 -5.19 7.86
C ILE A 35 6.04 -3.72 7.43
N VAL A 36 6.15 -3.48 6.13
CA VAL A 36 6.02 -2.12 5.57
C VAL A 36 5.01 -2.12 4.44
N LEU A 37 4.00 -1.25 4.55
CA LEU A 37 3.02 -1.00 3.49
C LEU A 37 3.30 0.35 2.83
N ILE A 38 3.74 0.33 1.58
CA ILE A 38 3.95 1.53 0.76
C ILE A 38 2.76 1.73 -0.14
N MET A 39 2.21 2.96 -0.17
CA MET A 39 1.13 3.32 -1.07
C MET A 39 1.35 4.69 -1.69
N CYS A 40 1.16 4.78 -3.00
CA CYS A 40 1.11 6.04 -3.75
C CYS A 40 -0.30 6.59 -3.82
N ASP A 41 -0.43 7.87 -4.17
CA ASP A 41 -1.69 8.57 -4.33
C ASP A 41 -1.90 8.92 -5.81
N ASP A 42 -2.90 8.34 -6.45
CA ASP A 42 -3.22 8.52 -7.88
C ASP A 42 -2.19 7.94 -8.87
N LEU A 43 -1.34 7.00 -8.50
CA LEU A 43 -0.39 6.37 -9.41
C LEU A 43 -1.10 5.34 -10.32
N GLY A 44 -1.09 5.59 -11.63
CA GLY A 44 -1.71 4.72 -12.61
C GLY A 44 -0.99 3.39 -12.79
N TRP A 45 -1.72 2.35 -13.22
CA TRP A 45 -1.15 1.03 -13.52
C TRP A 45 -0.01 1.13 -14.54
N GLY A 46 -0.17 2.01 -15.54
CA GLY A 46 0.80 2.23 -16.60
C GLY A 46 1.90 3.27 -16.30
N ASP A 47 1.97 3.82 -15.10
CA ASP A 47 2.94 4.87 -14.75
C ASP A 47 4.31 4.33 -14.30
N VAL A 48 4.51 3.03 -14.27
CA VAL A 48 5.73 2.36 -13.75
C VAL A 48 6.41 1.50 -14.81
N GLY A 49 7.75 1.43 -14.77
CA GLY A 49 8.56 0.71 -15.74
C GLY A 49 8.25 -0.79 -15.78
N PHE A 50 8.06 -1.45 -14.62
CA PHE A 50 7.74 -2.87 -14.55
C PHE A 50 6.37 -3.25 -15.15
N ASN A 51 5.49 -2.28 -15.42
CA ASN A 51 4.26 -2.46 -16.20
C ASN A 51 4.39 -1.93 -17.65
N GLY A 52 5.60 -1.61 -18.09
CA GLY A 52 5.91 -1.29 -19.47
C GLY A 52 6.03 0.19 -19.81
N ASN A 53 5.98 1.11 -18.84
CA ASN A 53 6.25 2.52 -19.10
C ASN A 53 7.69 2.72 -19.58
N LYS A 54 7.88 3.45 -20.68
CA LYS A 54 9.20 3.73 -21.27
C LYS A 54 9.68 5.15 -21.03
N ILE A 55 8.83 6.00 -20.46
CA ILE A 55 9.11 7.43 -20.26
C ILE A 55 9.49 7.68 -18.80
N ILE A 56 8.62 7.28 -17.86
CA ILE A 56 8.83 7.51 -16.43
C ILE A 56 9.89 6.56 -15.90
N ARG A 57 10.92 7.09 -15.27
CA ARG A 57 12.05 6.32 -14.73
C ARG A 57 11.72 5.84 -13.32
N THR A 58 11.54 4.52 -13.19
CA THR A 58 11.25 3.86 -11.91
C THR A 58 12.17 2.67 -11.64
N PRO A 59 13.53 2.85 -11.71
CA PRO A 59 14.46 1.73 -11.65
C PRO A 59 14.44 0.99 -10.30
N HIS A 60 14.09 1.66 -9.21
CA HIS A 60 14.03 1.03 -7.89
C HIS A 60 12.76 0.19 -7.68
N LEU A 61 11.61 0.64 -8.21
CA LEU A 61 10.38 -0.15 -8.27
C LEU A 61 10.52 -1.32 -9.24
N ASP A 62 11.18 -1.13 -10.38
CA ASP A 62 11.48 -2.20 -11.34
C ASP A 62 12.38 -3.27 -10.69
N ALA A 63 13.41 -2.85 -9.96
CA ALA A 63 14.28 -3.74 -9.19
C ALA A 63 13.53 -4.43 -8.03
N MET A 64 12.56 -3.75 -7.38
CA MET A 64 11.71 -4.35 -6.36
C MET A 64 10.81 -5.45 -6.97
N ALA A 65 10.17 -5.17 -8.11
CA ALA A 65 9.34 -6.14 -8.82
C ALA A 65 10.14 -7.38 -9.24
N LYS A 66 11.40 -7.20 -9.68
CA LYS A 66 12.30 -8.30 -10.03
C LYS A 66 12.79 -9.08 -8.79
N ALA A 67 12.96 -8.43 -7.66
CA ALA A 67 13.40 -9.05 -6.41
C ALA A 67 12.30 -9.82 -5.67
N GLY A 68 11.03 -9.71 -6.09
CA GLY A 68 9.90 -10.28 -5.41
C GLY A 68 8.83 -10.85 -6.33
N LEU A 69 7.57 -10.64 -5.96
CA LEU A 69 6.38 -11.04 -6.71
C LEU A 69 5.66 -9.80 -7.24
N LYS A 70 5.55 -9.70 -8.56
CA LYS A 70 4.72 -8.71 -9.26
C LYS A 70 3.29 -9.20 -9.40
N PHE A 71 2.33 -8.36 -9.05
CA PHE A 71 0.91 -8.61 -9.29
C PHE A 71 0.48 -7.94 -10.60
N ASN A 72 0.06 -8.72 -11.58
CA ASN A 72 -0.55 -8.17 -12.80
C ASN A 72 -1.95 -7.61 -12.52
N ARG A 73 -2.66 -8.17 -11.51
CA ARG A 73 -4.04 -7.83 -11.15
C ARG A 73 -4.15 -7.49 -9.66
N PHE A 74 -3.53 -6.37 -9.25
CA PHE A 74 -3.71 -5.82 -7.90
C PHE A 74 -4.75 -4.69 -7.91
N TYR A 75 -5.69 -4.73 -6.98
CA TYR A 75 -6.81 -3.80 -6.91
C TYR A 75 -6.76 -2.93 -5.66
N ALA A 76 -6.97 -1.64 -5.86
CA ALA A 76 -7.41 -0.74 -4.81
C ALA A 76 -8.88 -1.06 -4.47
N ALA A 77 -9.26 -1.17 -3.20
CA ALA A 77 -10.63 -1.56 -2.80
C ALA A 77 -11.70 -0.52 -3.14
N ALA A 78 -11.30 0.64 -3.65
CA ALA A 78 -12.20 1.68 -4.16
C ALA A 78 -11.47 2.53 -5.22
N PRO A 79 -12.21 3.24 -6.09
CA PRO A 79 -11.63 4.06 -7.14
C PRO A 79 -11.21 5.45 -6.64
N VAL A 80 -11.03 5.64 -5.33
CA VAL A 80 -10.65 6.91 -4.66
C VAL A 80 -9.93 6.65 -3.33
N CYS A 81 -9.17 7.64 -2.87
CA CYS A 81 -8.16 7.55 -1.81
C CYS A 81 -8.64 7.01 -0.44
N SER A 82 -9.47 7.79 0.31
CA SER A 82 -9.85 7.47 1.70
C SER A 82 -10.43 6.06 1.85
N PRO A 83 -11.37 5.62 0.99
CA PRO A 83 -11.95 4.29 1.08
C PRO A 83 -10.88 3.19 0.95
N THR A 84 -9.98 3.28 -0.03
CA THR A 84 -8.91 2.30 -0.21
C THR A 84 -7.97 2.24 1.00
N ARG A 85 -7.61 3.42 1.55
CA ARG A 85 -6.71 3.50 2.72
C ARG A 85 -7.30 2.81 3.94
N GLY A 86 -8.60 2.97 4.19
CA GLY A 86 -9.30 2.26 5.25
C GLY A 86 -9.31 0.74 5.04
N SER A 87 -9.50 0.26 3.81
CA SER A 87 -9.49 -1.18 3.52
C SER A 87 -8.14 -1.83 3.79
N CYS A 88 -7.02 -1.10 3.58
CA CYS A 88 -5.68 -1.59 3.91
C CYS A 88 -5.51 -1.93 5.38
N VAL A 89 -6.09 -1.14 6.27
CA VAL A 89 -5.89 -1.28 7.72
C VAL A 89 -6.99 -2.06 8.41
N THR A 90 -8.17 -2.27 7.77
CA THR A 90 -9.29 -3.00 8.35
C THR A 90 -9.57 -4.36 7.71
N GLY A 91 -9.03 -4.61 6.50
CA GLY A 91 -9.37 -5.82 5.72
C GLY A 91 -10.81 -5.85 5.21
N ARG A 92 -11.54 -4.73 5.33
CA ARG A 92 -12.98 -4.63 5.06
C ARG A 92 -13.26 -3.71 3.87
N HIS A 93 -14.43 -3.87 3.27
CA HIS A 93 -14.90 -2.97 2.23
C HIS A 93 -15.31 -1.59 2.81
N PRO A 94 -15.06 -0.48 2.10
CA PRO A 94 -15.33 0.89 2.57
C PRO A 94 -16.74 1.16 3.10
N TYR A 95 -17.75 0.53 2.54
CA TYR A 95 -19.14 0.69 2.99
C TYR A 95 -19.39 0.06 4.36
N ARG A 96 -18.59 -0.94 4.79
CA ARG A 96 -18.74 -1.56 6.12
C ARG A 96 -18.31 -0.62 7.23
N TYR A 97 -17.18 0.06 7.08
CA TYR A 97 -16.63 0.95 8.10
C TYR A 97 -17.01 2.43 7.93
N GLY A 98 -17.85 2.76 6.94
CA GLY A 98 -18.45 4.08 6.85
C GLY A 98 -17.62 5.17 6.16
N ILE A 99 -16.68 4.80 5.29
CA ILE A 99 -15.91 5.73 4.45
C ILE A 99 -16.18 5.42 2.95
N PRO A 100 -17.39 5.66 2.44
CA PRO A 100 -17.78 5.23 1.10
C PRO A 100 -17.16 6.07 -0.03
N PHE A 101 -16.60 7.24 0.31
CA PHE A 101 -15.98 8.14 -0.67
C PHE A 101 -14.94 9.06 -0.01
N ALA A 102 -14.09 9.70 -0.83
CA ALA A 102 -13.08 10.65 -0.34
C ALA A 102 -13.73 11.78 0.48
N ASN A 103 -13.19 12.09 1.65
CA ASN A 103 -13.68 13.06 2.62
C ASN A 103 -15.07 12.75 3.20
N SER A 104 -15.59 11.54 3.02
CA SER A 104 -16.87 11.10 3.61
C SER A 104 -16.59 10.14 4.76
N GLY A 105 -17.19 10.39 5.93
CA GLY A 105 -16.97 9.56 7.12
C GLY A 105 -15.56 9.70 7.71
N HIS A 106 -15.24 8.82 8.62
CA HIS A 106 -13.92 8.70 9.28
C HIS A 106 -13.77 7.29 9.84
N MET A 107 -12.55 6.89 10.19
CA MET A 107 -12.33 5.62 10.89
C MET A 107 -13.03 5.67 12.24
N LYS A 108 -13.97 4.75 12.43
CA LYS A 108 -14.76 4.67 13.66
C LYS A 108 -13.90 4.09 14.79
N PRO A 109 -14.09 4.54 16.05
CA PRO A 109 -13.36 3.96 17.20
C PRO A 109 -13.62 2.46 17.41
N GLU A 110 -14.77 1.97 16.93
CA GLU A 110 -15.15 0.56 17.04
C GLU A 110 -14.44 -0.33 16.00
N GLU A 111 -13.89 0.26 14.92
CA GLU A 111 -13.11 -0.51 13.96
C GLU A 111 -11.77 -0.94 14.57
N LEU A 112 -11.38 -2.17 14.25
CA LEU A 112 -10.06 -2.69 14.62
C LEU A 112 -9.12 -2.55 13.44
N THR A 113 -8.08 -1.77 13.64
CA THR A 113 -7.05 -1.56 12.63
C THR A 113 -5.92 -2.58 12.76
N LEU A 114 -5.23 -2.80 11.66
CA LEU A 114 -4.03 -3.64 11.63
C LEU A 114 -2.96 -3.15 12.63
N ALA A 115 -2.82 -1.82 12.82
CA ALA A 115 -1.87 -1.26 13.77
C ALA A 115 -2.22 -1.63 15.22
N GLU A 116 -3.51 -1.54 15.62
CA GLU A 116 -3.95 -1.95 16.95
C GLU A 116 -3.73 -3.44 17.21
N LEU A 117 -3.96 -4.27 16.18
CA LEU A 117 -3.76 -5.72 16.26
C LEU A 117 -2.29 -6.07 16.41
N LEU A 118 -1.43 -5.48 15.60
CA LEU A 118 0.02 -5.71 15.65
C LEU A 118 0.64 -5.16 16.93
N LYS A 119 0.17 -4.03 17.44
CA LYS A 119 0.60 -3.48 18.74
C LYS A 119 0.36 -4.47 19.87
N LYS A 120 -0.79 -5.16 19.90
CA LYS A 120 -1.08 -6.25 20.86
C LYS A 120 -0.14 -7.47 20.70
N GLN A 121 0.49 -7.59 19.54
CA GLN A 121 1.49 -8.62 19.23
C GLN A 121 2.94 -8.18 19.48
N GLY A 122 3.16 -7.01 20.11
CA GLY A 122 4.48 -6.49 20.46
C GLY A 122 5.18 -5.70 19.38
N TYR A 123 4.49 -5.35 18.27
CA TYR A 123 5.04 -4.48 17.26
C TYR A 123 5.10 -3.03 17.73
N THR A 124 6.16 -2.32 17.35
CA THR A 124 6.12 -0.85 17.30
C THR A 124 5.52 -0.41 15.96
N THR A 125 4.67 0.62 15.99
CA THR A 125 3.84 1.00 14.84
C THR A 125 4.09 2.43 14.42
N GLY A 126 4.18 2.70 13.11
CA GLY A 126 4.43 4.04 12.57
C GLY A 126 3.60 4.35 11.33
N HIS A 127 3.09 5.59 11.25
CA HIS A 127 2.36 6.11 10.08
C HIS A 127 3.03 7.37 9.54
N PHE A 128 3.39 7.36 8.25
CA PHE A 128 4.13 8.42 7.59
C PHE A 128 3.45 8.83 6.27
N GLY A 129 3.02 10.07 6.16
CA GLY A 129 2.38 10.65 4.98
C GLY A 129 0.86 10.84 5.12
N LYS A 130 0.11 10.59 4.05
CA LYS A 130 -1.33 10.90 3.96
C LYS A 130 -2.19 9.90 4.73
N TRP A 131 -2.86 10.35 5.79
CA TRP A 131 -3.82 9.52 6.56
C TRP A 131 -5.18 9.40 5.87
N HIS A 132 -5.86 10.51 5.70
CA HIS A 132 -7.15 10.65 5.00
C HIS A 132 -8.32 9.82 5.56
N LEU A 133 -8.21 9.26 6.76
CA LEU A 133 -9.24 8.45 7.43
C LEU A 133 -9.94 9.19 8.57
N GLY A 134 -9.72 10.48 8.70
CA GLY A 134 -10.29 11.37 9.69
C GLY A 134 -9.48 12.64 9.80
N THR A 135 -9.97 13.65 10.52
CA THR A 135 -9.17 14.85 10.78
C THR A 135 -8.17 14.61 11.91
N LEU A 136 -7.04 15.31 11.85
CA LEU A 136 -5.92 15.15 12.79
C LEU A 136 -5.94 16.20 13.91
N THR A 137 -6.78 17.23 13.79
CA THR A 137 -6.88 18.32 14.77
C THR A 137 -8.34 18.75 14.98
N LYS A 138 -8.67 19.09 16.23
CA LYS A 138 -10.00 19.59 16.63
C LYS A 138 -10.06 21.12 16.63
N THR A 139 -8.93 21.79 16.72
CA THR A 139 -8.85 23.23 17.07
C THR A 139 -8.42 24.11 15.92
N VAL A 140 -7.53 23.62 15.07
CA VAL A 140 -6.92 24.40 14.00
C VAL A 140 -7.53 24.02 12.65
N LYS A 141 -7.74 25.04 11.80
CA LYS A 141 -8.12 24.77 10.39
C LYS A 141 -6.98 24.02 9.71
N ASP A 142 -7.26 22.85 9.19
CA ASP A 142 -6.28 22.01 8.49
C ASP A 142 -6.99 21.28 7.33
N SER A 143 -6.39 21.34 6.14
CA SER A 143 -6.88 20.66 4.94
C SER A 143 -8.39 20.82 4.72
N ASN A 144 -9.13 19.71 4.59
CA ASN A 144 -10.56 19.73 4.26
C ASN A 144 -11.48 19.77 5.51
N ARG A 145 -11.05 19.18 6.63
CA ARG A 145 -11.93 18.87 7.78
C ARG A 145 -11.36 19.26 9.15
N GLY A 146 -10.13 19.79 9.21
CA GLY A 146 -9.53 20.21 10.48
C GLY A 146 -10.28 21.36 11.15
N GLY A 147 -10.17 21.43 12.48
CA GLY A 147 -10.78 22.44 13.33
C GLY A 147 -12.24 22.15 13.70
N LEU A 148 -12.91 23.15 14.27
CA LEU A 148 -14.23 23.02 14.90
C LEU A 148 -15.32 22.42 13.97
N ARG A 149 -15.28 22.74 12.67
CA ARG A 149 -16.24 22.19 11.70
C ARG A 149 -16.09 20.70 11.48
N GLY A 150 -14.90 20.17 11.63
CA GLY A 150 -14.56 18.80 11.37
C GLY A 150 -14.43 17.92 12.62
N VAL A 151 -14.66 18.46 13.82
CA VAL A 151 -14.43 17.78 15.10
C VAL A 151 -15.09 16.41 15.19
N LYS A 152 -16.28 16.25 14.61
CA LYS A 152 -17.01 14.97 14.54
C LYS A 152 -16.28 13.90 13.72
N HIS A 153 -15.31 14.28 12.91
CA HIS A 153 -14.50 13.39 12.10
C HIS A 153 -13.09 13.22 12.64
N PHE A 154 -12.84 13.59 13.91
CA PHE A 154 -11.53 13.44 14.53
C PHE A 154 -11.20 11.96 14.73
N SER A 155 -10.24 11.48 13.97
CA SER A 155 -9.75 10.11 14.03
C SER A 155 -8.31 10.08 13.50
N PRO A 156 -7.34 10.55 14.28
CA PRO A 156 -5.94 10.60 13.88
C PRO A 156 -5.27 9.22 13.98
N PRO A 157 -4.11 8.99 13.34
CA PRO A 157 -3.45 7.68 13.36
C PRO A 157 -3.14 7.15 14.75
N GLN A 158 -2.71 8.00 15.70
CA GLN A 158 -2.41 7.57 17.07
C GLN A 158 -3.64 7.03 17.81
N ALA A 159 -4.85 7.49 17.47
CA ALA A 159 -6.09 6.94 18.01
C ALA A 159 -6.48 5.60 17.35
N ASN A 160 -5.76 5.20 16.30
CA ASN A 160 -5.96 3.98 15.53
C ASN A 160 -4.74 3.05 15.59
N GLY A 161 -4.00 3.08 16.72
CA GLY A 161 -2.95 2.12 17.04
C GLY A 161 -1.52 2.49 16.62
N PHE A 162 -1.25 3.68 16.08
CA PHE A 162 0.09 4.09 15.69
C PHE A 162 0.84 4.80 16.82
N ASP A 163 2.04 4.32 17.15
CA ASP A 163 2.92 4.87 18.20
C ASP A 163 3.69 6.10 17.72
N PHE A 164 4.06 6.12 16.44
CA PHE A 164 4.79 7.20 15.79
C PHE A 164 3.99 7.73 14.60
N CYS A 165 3.87 9.05 14.50
CA CYS A 165 3.11 9.68 13.43
C CYS A 165 3.87 10.85 12.81
N PHE A 166 3.85 10.90 11.49
CA PHE A 166 4.18 12.08 10.71
C PHE A 166 3.19 12.15 9.56
N SER A 167 2.02 12.71 9.83
CA SER A 167 0.83 12.48 9.03
C SER A 167 0.15 13.77 8.61
N THR A 168 -0.42 13.79 7.39
CA THR A 168 -1.33 14.84 6.94
C THR A 168 -2.76 14.33 6.90
N GLU A 169 -3.73 15.21 7.08
CA GLU A 169 -5.15 14.83 6.90
C GLU A 169 -5.44 14.40 5.46
N SER A 170 -4.91 15.15 4.48
CA SER A 170 -5.21 14.95 3.07
C SER A 170 -3.97 15.23 2.21
N LYS A 171 -4.17 15.79 1.02
CA LYS A 171 -3.10 16.09 0.07
C LYS A 171 -2.24 17.28 0.47
N VAL A 172 -0.99 17.25 0.03
CA VAL A 172 -0.07 18.38 -0.02
C VAL A 172 0.58 18.48 -1.41
N PRO A 173 1.22 19.60 -1.78
CA PRO A 173 2.10 19.64 -2.94
C PRO A 173 3.24 18.63 -2.84
N THR A 174 3.60 17.99 -3.96
CA THR A 174 4.68 16.98 -3.99
C THR A 174 6.09 17.57 -3.92
N TRP A 175 6.19 18.91 -3.86
CA TRP A 175 7.40 19.67 -3.58
C TRP A 175 7.06 20.86 -2.69
N ASP A 176 7.88 21.13 -1.68
CA ASP A 176 7.63 22.14 -0.64
C ASP A 176 6.21 21.99 -0.03
N PRO A 177 5.89 20.85 0.59
CA PRO A 177 4.52 20.43 0.87
C PRO A 177 3.68 21.38 1.70
N LEU A 178 4.29 22.26 2.48
CA LEU A 178 3.57 23.26 3.29
C LEU A 178 3.34 24.60 2.57
N LEU A 179 3.80 24.73 1.33
CA LEU A 179 3.70 25.97 0.56
C LEU A 179 2.82 25.83 -0.67
N ARG A 180 2.10 26.89 -0.97
CA ARG A 180 1.28 26.94 -2.18
C ARG A 180 2.17 27.12 -3.42
N PRO A 181 2.13 26.22 -4.42
CA PRO A 181 2.88 26.37 -5.63
C PRO A 181 2.48 27.63 -6.42
N LYS A 182 3.40 28.16 -7.24
CA LYS A 182 3.11 29.25 -8.18
C LYS A 182 2.08 28.84 -9.22
N GLY A 183 1.33 29.81 -9.74
CA GLY A 183 0.32 29.56 -10.77
C GLY A 183 -0.84 28.69 -10.32
N ASN A 184 -1.10 28.62 -9.03
CA ASN A 184 -2.10 27.76 -8.43
C ASN A 184 -3.45 27.84 -9.13
N ASN A 185 -3.76 26.84 -9.91
CA ASN A 185 -5.06 26.58 -10.47
C ASN A 185 -5.43 25.14 -10.10
N SER A 186 -6.50 24.94 -9.34
CA SER A 186 -6.89 23.64 -8.78
C SER A 186 -7.10 22.52 -9.81
N LYS A 187 -7.05 22.81 -11.09
CA LYS A 187 -7.23 21.88 -12.20
C LYS A 187 -5.98 21.65 -13.05
N LYS A 188 -4.88 22.33 -12.75
CA LYS A 188 -3.64 22.27 -13.53
C LYS A 188 -2.45 21.89 -12.67
N TRP A 189 -1.40 21.43 -13.34
CA TRP A 189 -0.08 21.16 -12.76
C TRP A 189 0.67 22.48 -12.57
N TRP A 190 1.48 22.59 -11.53
CA TRP A 190 2.19 23.83 -11.17
C TRP A 190 3.70 23.67 -11.23
N ASP A 191 4.36 24.78 -11.49
CA ASP A 191 5.79 24.86 -11.30
C ASP A 191 6.17 24.86 -9.83
N ALA A 192 7.38 24.40 -9.54
CA ALA A 192 7.93 24.40 -8.19
C ALA A 192 8.01 25.83 -7.61
N VAL A 193 7.72 25.94 -6.32
CA VAL A 193 7.91 27.21 -5.59
C VAL A 193 9.40 27.52 -5.52
N SER A 194 9.82 28.57 -6.22
CA SER A 194 11.24 28.97 -6.32
C SER A 194 11.77 29.73 -5.09
N ASN A 195 10.90 30.47 -4.40
CA ASN A 195 11.24 31.25 -3.22
C ASN A 195 10.25 30.99 -2.09
N ALA A 196 10.71 30.36 -1.02
CA ALA A 196 9.89 30.02 0.13
C ALA A 196 9.45 31.26 0.94
N GLY A 197 10.30 32.29 1.04
CA GLY A 197 10.01 33.52 1.79
C GLY A 197 8.82 34.31 1.24
N GLU A 198 8.50 34.12 -0.05
CA GLU A 198 7.37 34.76 -0.73
C GLU A 198 6.16 33.84 -0.90
N ALA A 199 6.29 32.57 -0.55
CA ALA A 199 5.27 31.57 -0.75
C ALA A 199 4.21 31.62 0.36
N LYS A 200 2.92 31.60 -0.05
CA LYS A 200 1.80 31.49 0.89
C LYS A 200 1.70 30.07 1.45
N PRO A 201 1.28 29.90 2.74
CA PRO A 201 0.97 28.59 3.29
C PRO A 201 -0.04 27.84 2.42
N TYR A 202 0.17 26.53 2.27
CA TYR A 202 -0.78 25.67 1.54
C TYR A 202 -2.08 25.45 2.33
N GLY A 203 -1.99 25.43 3.65
CA GLY A 203 -3.15 25.26 4.54
C GLY A 203 -3.36 23.83 5.01
N THR A 204 -2.29 23.05 5.00
CA THR A 204 -2.20 21.69 5.57
C THR A 204 -0.94 21.62 6.41
N ALA A 205 -0.94 20.82 7.48
CA ALA A 205 0.22 20.56 8.31
C ALA A 205 0.53 19.07 8.36
N TYR A 206 1.79 18.73 8.67
CA TYR A 206 2.16 17.43 9.18
C TYR A 206 1.96 17.40 10.70
N TRP A 207 1.37 16.34 11.20
CA TRP A 207 1.04 16.15 12.60
C TRP A 207 1.79 14.95 13.17
N ASN A 208 2.36 15.11 14.36
CA ASN A 208 2.98 14.01 15.10
C ASN A 208 1.95 13.28 15.99
N GLU A 209 2.39 12.23 16.68
CA GLU A 209 1.56 11.42 17.58
C GLU A 209 1.01 12.19 18.79
N ARG A 210 1.61 13.33 19.15
CA ARG A 210 1.12 14.23 20.22
C ARG A 210 0.07 15.22 19.74
N GLY A 211 -0.24 15.22 18.44
CA GLY A 211 -1.15 16.20 17.84
C GLY A 211 -0.53 17.58 17.67
N GLU A 212 0.78 17.66 17.55
CA GLU A 212 1.55 18.87 17.30
C GLU A 212 1.91 18.96 15.82
N SER A 213 1.86 20.17 15.25
CA SER A 213 2.29 20.40 13.87
C SER A 213 3.81 20.39 13.76
N VAL A 214 4.32 19.74 12.71
CA VAL A 214 5.76 19.62 12.43
C VAL A 214 6.10 20.49 11.22
N THR A 215 7.04 21.42 11.39
CA THR A 215 7.51 22.33 10.33
C THR A 215 8.97 22.13 9.96
N GLU A 216 9.71 21.41 10.79
CA GLU A 216 11.14 21.15 10.56
C GLU A 216 11.34 20.13 9.44
N ASN A 217 12.37 20.35 8.61
CA ASN A 217 12.75 19.50 7.48
C ASN A 217 11.56 19.15 6.55
N THR A 218 10.70 20.13 6.24
CA THR A 218 9.53 20.00 5.37
C THR A 218 9.71 20.68 4.01
N ARG A 219 10.95 21.01 3.61
CA ARG A 219 11.25 21.65 2.33
C ARG A 219 11.70 20.64 1.29
N GLY A 220 11.50 20.95 0.01
CA GLY A 220 11.91 20.12 -1.10
C GLY A 220 10.93 19.00 -1.39
N ASP A 221 11.41 17.87 -1.91
CA ASP A 221 10.60 16.73 -2.31
C ASP A 221 9.83 16.12 -1.14
N ASP A 222 8.52 15.98 -1.29
CA ASP A 222 7.62 15.48 -0.25
C ASP A 222 7.86 14.01 0.08
N SER A 223 8.16 13.19 -0.91
CA SER A 223 8.46 11.77 -0.68
C SER A 223 9.73 11.60 0.17
N ARG A 224 10.73 12.48 -0.04
CA ARG A 224 11.93 12.56 0.82
C ARG A 224 11.57 13.01 2.23
N VAL A 225 10.73 14.04 2.37
CA VAL A 225 10.26 14.55 3.67
C VAL A 225 9.62 13.46 4.50
N ILE A 226 8.75 12.64 3.88
CA ILE A 226 8.12 11.48 4.52
C ILE A 226 9.17 10.42 4.91
N MET A 227 10.07 10.09 3.99
CA MET A 227 11.07 9.05 4.22
C MET A 227 12.11 9.44 5.27
N ASP A 228 12.41 10.71 5.42
CA ASP A 228 13.30 11.24 6.49
C ASP A 228 12.71 11.05 7.90
N ARG A 229 11.42 10.71 8.02
CA ARG A 229 10.76 10.32 9.27
C ARG A 229 10.59 8.81 9.39
N ALA A 230 10.29 8.12 8.30
CA ALA A 230 10.10 6.68 8.31
C ALA A 230 11.41 5.91 8.58
N ILE A 231 12.52 6.31 7.99
CA ILE A 231 13.82 5.64 8.17
C ILE A 231 14.32 5.69 9.63
N PRO A 232 14.32 6.82 10.34
CA PRO A 232 14.69 6.83 11.76
C PRO A 232 13.82 5.94 12.65
N PHE A 233 12.52 5.84 12.36
CA PHE A 233 11.61 4.92 13.05
C PHE A 233 12.06 3.46 12.84
N ILE A 234 12.30 3.05 11.60
CA ILE A 234 12.78 1.71 11.25
C ILE A 234 14.13 1.40 11.92
N ARG A 235 15.09 2.33 11.85
CA ARG A 235 16.39 2.21 12.53
C ARG A 235 16.24 2.01 14.03
N GLY A 236 15.35 2.80 14.64
CA GLY A 236 15.09 2.72 16.07
C GLY A 236 14.50 1.37 16.48
N ALA A 237 13.57 0.82 15.72
CA ALA A 237 12.99 -0.50 15.96
C ALA A 237 14.03 -1.62 15.75
N ALA A 238 14.75 -1.61 14.63
CA ALA A 238 15.77 -2.60 14.33
C ALA A 238 16.88 -2.66 15.40
N ARG A 239 17.36 -1.50 15.89
CA ARG A 239 18.37 -1.45 16.98
C ARG A 239 17.87 -2.01 18.31
N ARG A 240 16.56 -2.01 18.54
CA ARG A 240 15.95 -2.61 19.74
C ARG A 240 15.51 -4.06 19.52
N GLU A 241 15.82 -4.61 18.35
CA GLU A 241 15.37 -5.96 17.93
C GLU A 241 13.85 -6.14 18.09
N GLN A 242 13.11 -5.07 17.91
CA GLN A 242 11.66 -5.03 18.03
C GLN A 242 11.01 -5.11 16.65
N PRO A 243 10.04 -6.03 16.44
CA PRO A 243 9.33 -6.07 15.18
C PRO A 243 8.56 -4.77 14.96
N PHE A 244 8.58 -4.27 13.73
CA PHE A 244 7.91 -3.02 13.39
C PHE A 244 6.87 -3.18 12.28
N PHE A 245 5.84 -2.35 12.38
CA PHE A 245 4.86 -2.12 11.34
C PHE A 245 4.90 -0.66 10.91
N GLY A 246 5.32 -0.42 9.68
CA GLY A 246 5.39 0.91 9.08
C GLY A 246 4.42 1.08 7.93
N ILE A 247 3.63 2.15 7.96
CA ILE A 247 2.85 2.61 6.81
C ILE A 247 3.54 3.84 6.24
N VAL A 248 3.90 3.78 4.95
CA VAL A 248 4.48 4.89 4.19
C VAL A 248 3.55 5.23 3.03
N TRP A 249 2.70 6.22 3.23
CA TRP A 249 1.69 6.64 2.26
C TRP A 249 2.06 7.97 1.64
N PHE A 250 2.71 7.91 0.48
CA PHE A 250 3.14 9.08 -0.28
C PHE A 250 1.94 9.88 -0.82
N HIS A 251 2.15 11.20 -1.02
CA HIS A 251 1.19 12.03 -1.73
C HIS A 251 1.40 12.02 -3.24
N ALA A 252 2.61 11.69 -3.71
CA ALA A 252 2.92 11.61 -5.13
C ALA A 252 2.21 10.42 -5.80
N PRO A 253 1.70 10.61 -7.02
CA PRO A 253 1.65 11.83 -7.83
C PRO A 253 0.31 12.61 -7.76
N HIS A 254 -0.36 12.71 -6.61
CA HIS A 254 -1.62 13.46 -6.45
C HIS A 254 -1.41 14.98 -6.58
N LEU A 255 -2.40 15.67 -7.16
CA LEU A 255 -2.42 17.14 -7.24
C LEU A 255 -2.36 17.82 -5.86
N PRO A 256 -1.61 18.92 -5.70
CA PRO A 256 -0.77 19.64 -6.68
C PRO A 256 0.55 18.89 -6.97
N VAL A 257 0.80 18.60 -8.24
CA VAL A 257 2.01 17.89 -8.66
C VAL A 257 3.11 18.88 -8.99
N VAL A 258 4.21 18.80 -8.26
CA VAL A 258 5.40 19.61 -8.43
C VAL A 258 6.62 18.73 -8.22
N ALA A 259 7.63 18.83 -9.08
CA ALA A 259 8.93 18.20 -8.90
C ALA A 259 10.03 19.25 -8.85
N GLY A 260 11.09 18.96 -8.11
CA GLY A 260 12.25 19.82 -8.02
C GLY A 260 13.02 19.92 -9.34
N PRO A 261 13.90 20.94 -9.49
CA PRO A 261 14.61 21.23 -10.75
C PRO A 261 15.41 20.02 -11.27
N ARG A 262 16.03 19.23 -10.40
CA ARG A 262 16.78 18.03 -10.77
C ARG A 262 15.89 17.00 -11.50
N HIS A 263 14.69 16.80 -10.97
CA HIS A 263 13.77 15.79 -11.52
C HIS A 263 13.05 16.28 -12.78
N THR A 264 12.66 17.56 -12.85
CA THR A 264 12.07 18.12 -14.08
C THR A 264 13.07 18.12 -15.23
N ALA A 265 14.35 18.43 -14.99
CA ALA A 265 15.40 18.42 -16.01
C ALA A 265 15.61 17.01 -16.63
N MET A 266 15.32 15.93 -15.91
CA MET A 266 15.39 14.55 -16.46
C MET A 266 14.38 14.31 -17.58
N TYR A 267 13.37 15.15 -17.69
CA TYR A 267 12.26 15.07 -18.65
C TYR A 267 12.16 16.31 -19.54
N ALA A 268 13.29 17.02 -19.73
CA ALA A 268 13.38 18.12 -20.69
C ALA A 268 12.90 17.66 -22.07
N GLY A 269 12.11 18.49 -22.76
CA GLY A 269 11.48 18.13 -24.04
C GLY A 269 10.03 17.63 -23.92
N HIS A 270 9.57 17.25 -22.72
CA HIS A 270 8.14 17.02 -22.46
C HIS A 270 7.43 18.32 -22.05
N PRO A 271 6.10 18.41 -22.18
CA PRO A 271 5.33 19.54 -21.64
C PRO A 271 5.62 19.77 -20.15
N ASN A 272 5.64 21.02 -19.70
CA ASN A 272 6.01 21.39 -18.33
C ASN A 272 5.28 20.57 -17.27
N TYR A 273 3.95 20.42 -17.36
CA TYR A 273 3.16 19.63 -16.44
C TYR A 273 3.57 18.14 -16.42
N ALA A 274 3.99 17.59 -17.55
CA ALA A 274 4.45 16.20 -17.64
C ALA A 274 5.83 16.04 -16.99
N GLN A 275 6.73 17.03 -17.14
CA GLN A 275 8.02 17.06 -16.45
C GLN A 275 7.84 16.99 -14.95
N HIS A 276 6.89 17.74 -14.39
CA HIS A 276 6.58 17.70 -12.96
C HIS A 276 5.98 16.34 -12.53
N TYR A 277 5.05 15.80 -13.31
CA TYR A 277 4.42 14.52 -13.01
C TYR A 277 5.44 13.36 -13.06
N TYR A 278 6.19 13.26 -14.13
CA TYR A 278 7.23 12.23 -14.28
C TYR A 278 8.32 12.38 -13.23
N GLY A 279 8.73 13.63 -12.98
CA GLY A 279 9.75 13.96 -12.01
C GLY A 279 9.37 13.59 -10.57
N CYS A 280 8.13 13.82 -10.14
CA CYS A 280 7.72 13.46 -8.78
C CYS A 280 7.60 11.95 -8.58
N ILE A 281 7.25 11.18 -9.62
CA ILE A 281 7.25 9.72 -9.56
C ILE A 281 8.69 9.19 -9.47
N THR A 282 9.64 9.77 -10.24
CA THR A 282 11.05 9.39 -10.12
C THR A 282 11.62 9.73 -8.74
N ALA A 283 11.25 10.86 -8.17
CA ALA A 283 11.66 11.23 -6.81
C ALA A 283 11.11 10.25 -5.76
N LEU A 284 9.86 9.81 -5.90
CA LEU A 284 9.26 8.76 -5.08
C LEU A 284 10.00 7.42 -5.25
N ASP A 285 10.28 7.01 -6.46
CA ASP A 285 11.03 5.79 -6.77
C ASP A 285 12.39 5.76 -6.06
N GLU A 286 13.12 6.89 -6.07
CA GLU A 286 14.38 7.04 -5.34
C GLU A 286 14.21 6.80 -3.82
N GLN A 287 13.07 7.20 -3.24
CA GLN A 287 12.82 6.97 -1.81
C GLN A 287 12.47 5.50 -1.51
N VAL A 288 11.82 4.79 -2.42
CA VAL A 288 11.67 3.33 -2.31
C VAL A 288 13.03 2.64 -2.38
N GLY A 289 13.90 3.08 -3.29
CA GLY A 289 15.30 2.61 -3.36
C GLY A 289 16.07 2.84 -2.06
N ARG A 290 15.92 4.03 -1.47
CA ARG A 290 16.52 4.39 -0.19
C ARG A 290 16.03 3.49 0.96
N LEU A 291 14.74 3.23 1.05
CA LEU A 291 14.19 2.31 2.05
C LEU A 291 14.76 0.89 1.90
N ARG A 292 14.75 0.36 0.68
CA ARG A 292 15.30 -0.97 0.38
C ARG A 292 16.80 -1.09 0.73
N ALA A 293 17.57 -0.05 0.45
CA ALA A 293 18.97 0.02 0.83
C ALA A 293 19.16 0.04 2.35
N GLU A 294 18.33 0.80 3.04
CA GLU A 294 18.35 0.89 4.51
C GLU A 294 18.05 -0.44 5.20
N LEU A 295 17.00 -1.14 4.77
CA LEU A 295 16.65 -2.46 5.32
C LEU A 295 17.80 -3.47 5.15
N ARG A 296 18.52 -3.43 4.00
CA ARG A 296 19.71 -4.25 3.79
C ARG A 296 20.86 -3.85 4.69
N ALA A 297 21.13 -2.55 4.82
CA ALA A 297 22.20 -2.04 5.67
C ALA A 297 21.98 -2.36 7.16
N LEU A 298 20.73 -2.45 7.59
CA LEU A 298 20.35 -2.86 8.95
C LEU A 298 20.36 -4.38 9.13
N GLY A 299 20.53 -5.18 8.08
CA GLY A 299 20.49 -6.65 8.14
C GLY A 299 19.09 -7.23 8.38
N VAL A 300 18.03 -6.45 8.19
CA VAL A 300 16.63 -6.88 8.44
C VAL A 300 15.81 -7.10 7.17
N ALA A 301 16.43 -7.02 6.00
CA ALA A 301 15.71 -7.16 4.72
C ALA A 301 15.06 -8.53 4.56
N ASP A 302 15.73 -9.61 4.97
CA ASP A 302 15.23 -10.99 4.86
C ASP A 302 14.05 -11.25 5.81
N ASP A 303 13.98 -10.51 6.90
CA ASP A 303 12.89 -10.57 7.89
C ASP A 303 11.83 -9.49 7.68
N THR A 304 11.85 -8.77 6.55
CA THR A 304 10.90 -7.69 6.27
C THR A 304 10.06 -7.99 5.04
N VAL A 305 8.73 -8.03 5.22
CA VAL A 305 7.80 -8.02 4.08
C VAL A 305 7.47 -6.58 3.68
N LEU A 306 7.76 -6.25 2.44
CA LEU A 306 7.58 -4.93 1.86
C LEU A 306 6.52 -5.00 0.76
N PHE A 307 5.34 -4.39 0.98
CA PHE A 307 4.27 -4.26 -0.01
C PHE A 307 4.29 -2.88 -0.65
N PHE A 308 4.00 -2.81 -1.94
CA PHE A 308 3.86 -1.58 -2.69
C PHE A 308 2.57 -1.60 -3.52
N CYS A 309 1.79 -0.51 -3.50
CA CYS A 309 0.64 -0.31 -4.38
C CYS A 309 0.31 1.19 -4.56
N SER A 310 -0.80 1.49 -5.24
CA SER A 310 -1.47 2.79 -5.28
C SER A 310 -2.87 2.70 -4.67
N ASP A 311 -3.43 3.83 -4.27
CA ASP A 311 -4.77 3.89 -3.65
C ASP A 311 -5.92 3.95 -4.67
N ASN A 312 -5.67 4.30 -5.90
CA ASN A 312 -6.58 4.25 -7.05
C ASN A 312 -5.81 4.53 -8.36
N GLY A 313 -6.50 4.36 -9.48
CA GLY A 313 -5.95 4.71 -10.79
C GLY A 313 -5.70 6.21 -10.97
N PRO A 314 -5.08 6.62 -12.11
CA PRO A 314 -4.57 7.97 -12.31
C PRO A 314 -5.69 9.01 -12.41
N GLU A 315 -5.40 10.24 -11.93
CA GLU A 315 -6.32 11.40 -11.98
C GLU A 315 -6.44 11.96 -13.41
N GLY A 316 -7.51 12.70 -13.65
CA GLY A 316 -7.74 13.45 -14.86
C GLY A 316 -8.31 12.64 -16.02
N GLN A 317 -8.30 13.22 -17.22
CA GLN A 317 -8.81 12.60 -18.45
C GLN A 317 -7.64 12.03 -19.27
N ALA A 318 -7.89 10.94 -19.99
CA ALA A 318 -6.86 10.21 -20.74
C ALA A 318 -6.09 11.10 -21.74
N ASP A 319 -6.80 12.02 -22.42
CA ASP A 319 -6.23 12.84 -23.49
C ASP A 319 -5.47 14.07 -22.99
N SER A 320 -5.56 14.40 -21.70
CA SER A 320 -5.02 15.66 -21.15
C SER A 320 -4.17 15.51 -19.90
N ALA A 321 -4.27 14.39 -19.20
CA ALA A 321 -3.50 14.13 -17.98
C ALA A 321 -2.26 13.26 -18.27
N PRO A 322 -1.12 13.53 -17.62
CA PRO A 322 0.13 12.81 -17.89
C PRO A 322 0.13 11.37 -17.36
N GLY A 323 -0.67 11.07 -16.32
CA GLY A 323 -0.77 9.73 -15.76
C GLY A 323 -1.51 8.77 -16.68
N THR A 324 -1.17 7.49 -16.65
CA THR A 324 -1.72 6.50 -17.57
C THR A 324 -2.15 5.19 -16.90
N ALA A 325 -3.33 4.71 -17.29
CA ALA A 325 -3.78 3.36 -16.99
C ALA A 325 -3.37 2.35 -18.09
N ALA A 326 -2.50 2.75 -19.02
CA ALA A 326 -2.11 2.00 -20.21
C ALA A 326 -3.34 1.58 -21.05
N HIS A 327 -3.51 0.29 -21.31
CA HIS A 327 -4.61 -0.26 -22.08
C HIS A 327 -5.93 -0.43 -21.30
N LEU A 328 -5.95 -0.15 -20.01
CA LEU A 328 -7.10 -0.37 -19.13
C LEU A 328 -8.15 0.74 -19.28
N SER A 329 -9.43 0.39 -19.29
CA SER A 329 -10.53 1.35 -19.36
C SER A 329 -10.77 2.07 -18.05
N GLY A 330 -11.17 3.33 -18.12
CA GLY A 330 -11.47 4.13 -16.92
C GLY A 330 -10.22 4.69 -16.24
N ARG A 331 -10.45 5.47 -15.21
CA ARG A 331 -9.44 6.18 -14.40
C ARG A 331 -10.04 6.41 -13.00
N LYS A 332 -9.37 7.12 -12.12
CA LYS A 332 -9.87 7.53 -10.79
C LYS A 332 -11.37 7.86 -10.84
N ARG A 333 -12.13 7.42 -9.86
CA ARG A 333 -13.60 7.48 -9.70
C ARG A 333 -14.39 6.48 -10.55
N SER A 334 -13.73 5.65 -11.37
CA SER A 334 -14.38 4.60 -12.14
C SER A 334 -14.10 3.22 -11.55
N LEU A 335 -15.11 2.34 -11.51
CA LEU A 335 -14.92 0.92 -11.18
C LEU A 335 -14.50 0.06 -12.38
N LEU A 336 -14.22 0.67 -13.55
CA LEU A 336 -13.51 -0.01 -14.62
C LEU A 336 -12.05 -0.24 -14.23
N GLU A 337 -11.38 -1.17 -14.92
CA GLU A 337 -10.04 -1.64 -14.56
C GLU A 337 -9.05 -0.49 -14.30
N GLY A 338 -8.97 0.51 -15.19
CA GLY A 338 -8.04 1.64 -15.04
C GLY A 338 -8.30 2.56 -13.84
N GLY A 339 -9.44 2.43 -13.17
CA GLY A 339 -9.73 3.19 -11.96
C GLY A 339 -9.40 2.45 -10.66
N ILE A 340 -9.36 1.11 -10.69
CA ILE A 340 -9.16 0.26 -9.51
C ILE A 340 -7.98 -0.71 -9.62
N ARG A 341 -7.56 -1.12 -10.81
CA ARG A 341 -6.36 -1.92 -11.01
C ARG A 341 -5.14 -1.01 -10.97
N VAL A 342 -4.24 -1.27 -10.04
CA VAL A 342 -3.09 -0.42 -9.71
C VAL A 342 -1.79 -1.24 -9.74
N PRO A 343 -0.61 -0.60 -9.81
CA PRO A 343 0.65 -1.30 -9.63
C PRO A 343 0.67 -2.03 -8.29
N GLY A 344 1.19 -3.26 -8.27
CA GLY A 344 1.31 -4.05 -7.04
C GLY A 344 2.57 -4.90 -7.03
N ILE A 345 3.31 -4.87 -5.91
CA ILE A 345 4.52 -5.66 -5.69
C ILE A 345 4.54 -6.13 -4.23
N VAL A 346 5.10 -7.31 -3.98
CA VAL A 346 5.61 -7.72 -2.68
C VAL A 346 7.05 -8.17 -2.81
N GLU A 347 7.94 -7.62 -1.99
CA GLU A 347 9.33 -8.07 -1.83
C GLU A 347 9.51 -8.60 -0.40
N TRP A 348 10.01 -9.82 -0.29
CA TRP A 348 10.40 -10.44 0.97
C TRP A 348 11.49 -11.48 0.69
N PRO A 349 12.77 -11.08 0.69
CA PRO A 349 13.85 -11.95 0.26
C PRO A 349 13.94 -13.28 1.02
N GLY A 350 13.65 -13.27 2.32
CA GLY A 350 13.68 -14.48 3.15
C GLY A 350 12.56 -15.49 2.89
N ARG A 351 11.51 -15.12 2.13
CA ARG A 351 10.34 -16.01 1.90
C ARG A 351 9.81 -16.03 0.46
N VAL A 352 9.77 -14.89 -0.19
CA VAL A 352 9.19 -14.77 -1.53
C VAL A 352 10.27 -14.92 -2.58
N LYS A 353 10.16 -15.96 -3.40
CA LYS A 353 11.11 -16.19 -4.49
C LYS A 353 11.09 -15.01 -5.47
N ALA A 354 12.26 -14.53 -5.85
CA ALA A 354 12.43 -13.45 -6.82
C ALA A 354 11.91 -13.79 -8.22
N ASP A 355 11.67 -12.75 -9.03
CA ASP A 355 11.28 -12.82 -10.43
C ASP A 355 9.97 -13.59 -10.68
N ARG A 356 9.03 -13.49 -9.73
CA ARG A 356 7.70 -14.09 -9.86
C ARG A 356 6.67 -13.07 -10.33
N THR A 357 5.69 -13.58 -11.05
CA THR A 357 4.51 -12.81 -11.49
C THR A 357 3.25 -13.62 -11.22
N THR A 358 2.14 -12.95 -10.90
CA THR A 358 0.84 -13.59 -10.71
C THR A 358 -0.28 -12.83 -11.41
N ASP A 359 -1.23 -13.57 -11.99
CA ASP A 359 -2.49 -13.06 -12.55
C ASP A 359 -3.68 -13.25 -11.60
N ILE A 360 -3.45 -13.83 -10.42
CA ILE A 360 -4.47 -13.99 -9.38
C ILE A 360 -4.89 -12.61 -8.88
N PRO A 361 -6.20 -12.28 -8.90
CA PRO A 361 -6.68 -11.01 -8.39
C PRO A 361 -6.39 -10.85 -6.90
N CYS A 362 -5.74 -9.75 -6.52
CA CYS A 362 -5.49 -9.39 -5.13
C CYS A 362 -6.00 -7.96 -4.88
N VAL A 363 -6.31 -7.62 -3.65
CA VAL A 363 -6.89 -6.33 -3.28
C VAL A 363 -6.33 -5.81 -1.96
N THR A 364 -6.36 -4.51 -1.75
CA THR A 364 -5.81 -3.88 -0.53
C THR A 364 -6.43 -4.40 0.78
N SER A 365 -7.68 -4.91 0.76
CA SER A 365 -8.28 -5.57 1.91
C SER A 365 -7.65 -6.93 2.25
N ASP A 366 -6.84 -7.51 1.36
CA ASP A 366 -6.12 -8.75 1.63
C ASP A 366 -4.94 -8.56 2.61
N TYR A 367 -4.47 -7.32 2.82
CA TYR A 367 -3.32 -7.06 3.70
C TYR A 367 -3.58 -7.51 5.14
N LEU A 368 -4.71 -7.14 5.73
CA LEU A 368 -5.00 -7.50 7.13
C LEU A 368 -5.01 -9.03 7.34
N PRO A 369 -5.83 -9.83 6.63
CA PRO A 369 -5.83 -11.28 6.84
C PRO A 369 -4.49 -11.94 6.49
N THR A 370 -3.76 -11.41 5.49
CA THR A 370 -2.41 -11.90 5.16
C THR A 370 -1.43 -11.69 6.31
N ILE A 371 -1.39 -10.48 6.86
CA ILE A 371 -0.44 -10.14 7.93
C ILE A 371 -0.77 -10.89 9.21
N LEU A 372 -2.06 -11.05 9.56
CA LEU A 372 -2.45 -11.87 10.71
C LEU A 372 -2.05 -13.33 10.54
N ASP A 373 -2.21 -13.88 9.34
CA ASP A 373 -1.81 -15.25 9.01
C ASP A 373 -0.28 -15.42 9.08
N LEU A 374 0.50 -14.44 8.59
CA LEU A 374 1.96 -14.43 8.66
C LEU A 374 2.51 -14.48 10.10
N ILE A 375 1.81 -13.90 11.05
CA ILE A 375 2.21 -13.88 12.47
C ILE A 375 1.44 -14.88 13.31
N GLU A 376 0.68 -15.77 12.68
CA GLU A 376 -0.14 -16.81 13.32
C GLU A 376 -1.13 -16.24 14.36
N ALA A 377 -1.57 -14.99 14.15
CA ALA A 377 -2.54 -14.34 15.02
C ALA A 377 -3.97 -14.74 14.66
N LYS A 378 -4.76 -15.08 15.67
CA LYS A 378 -6.18 -15.40 15.46
C LYS A 378 -6.97 -14.15 15.06
N PRO A 379 -7.99 -14.28 14.17
CA PRO A 379 -8.96 -13.22 13.95
C PRO A 379 -9.60 -12.80 15.28
N ILE A 380 -9.76 -11.49 15.50
CA ILE A 380 -10.15 -10.98 16.84
C ILE A 380 -11.67 -10.92 17.01
N SER A 381 -12.44 -11.04 15.93
CA SER A 381 -13.90 -10.98 16.02
C SER A 381 -14.55 -11.69 14.85
N ASP A 382 -15.85 -11.99 14.98
CA ASP A 382 -16.70 -12.54 13.91
C ASP A 382 -17.09 -11.51 12.86
N ARG A 383 -16.44 -10.34 12.82
CA ARG A 383 -16.72 -9.28 11.85
C ARG A 383 -16.40 -9.74 10.44
N PRO A 384 -17.26 -9.48 9.46
CA PRO A 384 -16.98 -9.82 8.08
C PRO A 384 -15.71 -9.12 7.58
N ILE A 385 -14.71 -9.91 7.16
CA ILE A 385 -13.51 -9.48 6.45
C ILE A 385 -13.70 -9.78 4.97
N ASP A 386 -13.51 -8.79 4.11
CA ASP A 386 -13.67 -8.94 2.66
C ASP A 386 -12.40 -9.46 1.98
N GLY A 387 -11.25 -9.23 2.57
CA GLY A 387 -9.97 -9.78 2.14
C GLY A 387 -9.80 -11.26 2.42
N MET A 388 -8.78 -11.85 1.80
CA MET A 388 -8.31 -13.21 2.08
C MET A 388 -6.80 -13.21 2.33
N SER A 389 -6.28 -14.23 3.03
CA SER A 389 -4.84 -14.37 3.19
C SER A 389 -4.15 -14.67 1.86
N LEU A 390 -3.09 -13.93 1.57
CA LEU A 390 -2.21 -14.15 0.42
C LEU A 390 -1.01 -15.06 0.77
N VAL A 391 -0.91 -15.59 2.00
CA VAL A 391 0.19 -16.47 2.40
C VAL A 391 0.36 -17.66 1.44
N PRO A 392 -0.71 -18.38 1.04
CA PRO A 392 -0.58 -19.45 0.04
C PRO A 392 -0.05 -18.95 -1.32
N LEU A 393 -0.35 -17.70 -1.71
CA LEU A 393 0.17 -17.10 -2.93
C LEU A 393 1.66 -16.75 -2.79
N LEU A 394 2.06 -16.18 -1.68
CA LEU A 394 3.46 -15.87 -1.37
C LEU A 394 4.32 -17.15 -1.42
N ASP A 395 3.80 -18.24 -0.87
CA ASP A 395 4.43 -19.57 -0.88
C ASP A 395 4.34 -20.30 -2.24
N GLY A 396 3.67 -19.72 -3.25
CA GLY A 396 3.51 -20.33 -4.57
C GLY A 396 2.52 -21.50 -4.63
N LYS A 397 1.63 -21.62 -3.64
CA LYS A 397 0.67 -22.73 -3.51
C LYS A 397 -0.75 -22.36 -3.95
N LEU A 398 -1.07 -21.06 -4.12
CA LEU A 398 -2.40 -20.63 -4.55
C LEU A 398 -2.53 -20.71 -6.08
N ALA A 399 -3.51 -21.45 -6.56
CA ALA A 399 -3.78 -21.59 -8.00
C ALA A 399 -4.80 -20.57 -8.52
N LYS A 400 -5.75 -20.15 -7.69
CA LYS A 400 -6.82 -19.20 -8.03
C LYS A 400 -7.37 -18.53 -6.78
N ARG A 401 -8.01 -17.36 -6.96
CA ARG A 401 -8.78 -16.70 -5.90
C ARG A 401 -10.13 -17.41 -5.75
N ASP A 402 -10.46 -17.85 -4.57
CA ASP A 402 -11.73 -18.51 -4.24
C ASP A 402 -12.83 -17.53 -3.81
N ARG A 403 -12.43 -16.35 -3.31
CA ARG A 403 -13.33 -15.29 -2.84
C ARG A 403 -13.33 -14.11 -3.80
N PRO A 404 -14.44 -13.87 -4.56
CA PRO A 404 -14.54 -12.68 -5.41
C PRO A 404 -14.39 -11.37 -4.65
N ILE A 405 -14.02 -10.30 -5.36
CA ILE A 405 -13.85 -8.96 -4.81
C ILE A 405 -15.07 -8.12 -5.18
N GLY A 406 -15.78 -7.61 -4.17
CA GLY A 406 -16.92 -6.73 -4.33
C GLY A 406 -16.52 -5.25 -4.30
N PHE A 407 -17.19 -4.45 -5.13
CA PHE A 407 -17.00 -3.00 -5.18
C PHE A 407 -18.33 -2.27 -5.27
N GLU A 408 -18.44 -1.18 -4.51
CA GLU A 408 -19.50 -0.20 -4.62
C GLU A 408 -18.92 1.21 -4.48
N SER A 409 -19.26 2.14 -5.39
CA SER A 409 -18.83 3.54 -5.32
C SER A 409 -19.74 4.44 -6.15
N LYS A 410 -20.39 5.43 -5.50
CA LYS A 410 -21.25 6.41 -6.18
C LYS A 410 -22.27 5.76 -7.14
N GLY A 411 -22.93 4.69 -6.71
CA GLY A 411 -23.92 3.96 -7.51
C GLY A 411 -23.34 3.01 -8.56
N GLN A 412 -22.02 3.03 -8.81
CA GLN A 412 -21.36 2.01 -9.59
C GLN A 412 -21.22 0.75 -8.75
N LEU A 413 -21.30 -0.41 -9.39
CA LEU A 413 -21.10 -1.73 -8.78
C LEU A 413 -20.14 -2.54 -9.63
N ALA A 414 -19.28 -3.34 -8.97
CA ALA A 414 -18.50 -4.36 -9.66
C ALA A 414 -18.29 -5.60 -8.78
N TRP A 415 -18.17 -6.76 -9.42
CA TRP A 415 -17.90 -8.05 -8.82
C TRP A 415 -16.83 -8.77 -9.63
N ILE A 416 -15.64 -8.92 -9.07
CA ILE A 416 -14.47 -9.45 -9.77
C ILE A 416 -14.14 -10.83 -9.23
N GLY A 417 -14.30 -11.82 -10.08
CA GLY A 417 -13.81 -13.18 -9.85
C GLY A 417 -12.43 -13.38 -10.48
N ASP A 418 -12.02 -14.65 -10.50
CA ASP A 418 -10.73 -15.04 -11.07
C ASP A 418 -10.62 -14.68 -12.56
N ARG A 419 -11.68 -14.87 -13.34
CA ARG A 419 -11.73 -14.60 -14.78
C ARG A 419 -12.69 -13.48 -15.16
N TYR A 420 -13.90 -13.46 -14.61
CA TYR A 420 -14.96 -12.59 -15.05
C TYR A 420 -15.20 -11.42 -14.09
N LYS A 421 -15.56 -10.28 -14.69
CA LYS A 421 -16.03 -9.09 -13.97
C LYS A 421 -17.45 -8.75 -14.39
N LEU A 422 -18.34 -8.67 -13.43
CA LEU A 422 -19.64 -8.03 -13.58
C LEU A 422 -19.49 -6.56 -13.20
N TYR A 423 -20.03 -5.66 -14.03
CA TYR A 423 -19.95 -4.21 -13.81
C TYR A 423 -21.27 -3.52 -14.12
N ARG A 424 -21.66 -2.57 -13.29
CA ARG A 424 -22.78 -1.65 -13.55
C ARG A 424 -22.34 -0.21 -13.32
N LYS A 425 -22.51 0.61 -14.36
CA LYS A 425 -22.28 2.06 -14.26
C LYS A 425 -23.33 2.71 -13.35
N GLY A 426 -22.95 3.74 -12.59
CA GLY A 426 -23.91 4.50 -11.76
C GLY A 426 -25.06 5.05 -12.61
N GLY A 427 -26.30 4.82 -12.16
CA GLY A 427 -27.52 5.20 -12.88
C GLY A 427 -27.95 4.27 -14.02
N ALA A 428 -27.13 3.27 -14.39
CA ALA A 428 -27.54 2.27 -15.40
C ALA A 428 -28.41 1.18 -14.76
N ALA A 429 -29.37 0.65 -15.55
CA ALA A 429 -30.22 -0.45 -15.12
C ALA A 429 -29.53 -1.82 -15.27
N GLU A 430 -28.74 -1.98 -16.32
CA GLU A 430 -28.18 -3.26 -16.72
C GLU A 430 -26.71 -3.43 -16.30
N PHE A 431 -26.38 -4.67 -16.00
CA PHE A 431 -24.99 -5.10 -15.81
C PHE A 431 -24.33 -5.44 -17.14
N LYS A 432 -23.04 -5.16 -17.23
CA LYS A 432 -22.12 -5.69 -18.24
C LYS A 432 -21.27 -6.81 -17.66
N LEU A 433 -20.87 -7.74 -18.50
CA LEU A 433 -20.01 -8.87 -18.14
C LEU A 433 -18.75 -8.84 -19.00
N PHE A 434 -17.57 -8.85 -18.38
CA PHE A 434 -16.29 -8.85 -19.07
C PHE A 434 -15.46 -10.09 -18.72
N ASP A 435 -14.74 -10.64 -19.67
CA ASP A 435 -13.71 -11.65 -19.47
C ASP A 435 -12.35 -10.95 -19.33
N LEU A 436 -11.90 -10.70 -18.10
CA LEU A 436 -10.67 -9.94 -17.85
C LEU A 436 -9.37 -10.65 -18.26
N VAL A 437 -9.43 -11.95 -18.57
CA VAL A 437 -8.29 -12.72 -19.10
C VAL A 437 -8.13 -12.46 -20.59
N ALA A 438 -9.24 -12.51 -21.35
CA ALA A 438 -9.23 -12.29 -22.79
C ALA A 438 -9.34 -10.80 -23.18
N ASP A 439 -10.01 -10.00 -22.35
CA ASP A 439 -10.30 -8.58 -22.60
C ASP A 439 -10.07 -7.72 -21.32
N PRO A 440 -8.83 -7.52 -20.90
CA PRO A 440 -8.53 -6.67 -19.75
C PRO A 440 -8.90 -5.20 -19.95
N SER A 441 -9.20 -4.80 -21.19
CA SER A 441 -9.63 -3.45 -21.57
C SER A 441 -11.14 -3.23 -21.47
N GLU A 442 -11.93 -4.27 -21.13
CA GLU A 442 -13.38 -4.20 -20.92
C GLU A 442 -14.18 -3.64 -22.12
N LYS A 443 -13.78 -4.04 -23.33
CA LYS A 443 -14.40 -3.59 -24.58
C LYS A 443 -15.58 -4.46 -25.01
N ASN A 444 -15.56 -5.74 -24.68
CA ASN A 444 -16.52 -6.74 -25.16
C ASN A 444 -17.48 -7.16 -24.04
N ASP A 445 -18.72 -6.67 -24.11
CA ASP A 445 -19.77 -7.02 -23.15
C ASP A 445 -20.37 -8.39 -23.47
N LEU A 446 -20.18 -9.35 -22.59
CA LEU A 446 -20.67 -10.72 -22.72
C LEU A 446 -22.01 -10.98 -22.00
N ALA A 447 -22.66 -9.97 -21.40
CA ALA A 447 -23.86 -10.17 -20.58
C ALA A 447 -24.99 -10.84 -21.36
N LYS A 448 -25.21 -10.42 -22.62
CA LYS A 448 -26.22 -11.03 -23.50
C LYS A 448 -25.83 -12.42 -24.01
N ALA A 449 -24.54 -12.69 -24.21
CA ALA A 449 -24.04 -13.99 -24.64
C ALA A 449 -23.99 -15.02 -23.50
N GLN A 450 -23.83 -14.55 -22.25
CA GLN A 450 -23.73 -15.41 -21.06
C GLN A 450 -24.72 -14.99 -19.95
N PRO A 451 -26.03 -14.97 -20.20
CA PRO A 451 -27.01 -14.40 -19.26
C PRO A 451 -27.10 -15.16 -17.94
N ARG A 452 -26.91 -16.49 -17.96
CA ARG A 452 -26.91 -17.30 -16.73
C ARG A 452 -25.72 -16.97 -15.82
N LEU A 453 -24.55 -16.73 -16.40
CA LEU A 453 -23.36 -16.32 -15.65
C LEU A 453 -23.54 -14.91 -15.07
N ALA A 454 -23.99 -13.97 -15.90
CA ALA A 454 -24.24 -12.59 -15.45
C ALA A 454 -25.23 -12.55 -14.28
N LYS A 455 -26.36 -13.30 -14.37
CA LYS A 455 -27.33 -13.39 -13.27
C LYS A 455 -26.71 -13.97 -12.00
N ARG A 456 -25.97 -15.07 -12.07
CA ARG A 456 -25.33 -15.69 -10.90
C ARG A 456 -24.39 -14.73 -10.20
N LEU A 457 -23.56 -13.98 -10.96
CA LEU A 457 -22.64 -13.01 -10.38
C LEU A 457 -23.37 -11.80 -9.78
N ALA A 458 -24.50 -11.38 -10.36
CA ALA A 458 -25.35 -10.35 -9.82
C ALA A 458 -25.97 -10.77 -8.48
N ASP A 459 -26.49 -12.00 -8.39
CA ASP A 459 -27.06 -12.54 -7.16
C ASP A 459 -26.00 -12.59 -6.03
N GLN A 460 -24.74 -12.99 -6.34
CA GLN A 460 -23.62 -12.97 -5.40
C GLN A 460 -23.25 -11.55 -4.95
N LEU A 461 -23.20 -10.60 -5.88
CA LEU A 461 -22.93 -9.19 -5.58
C LEU A 461 -23.99 -8.60 -4.65
N GLU A 462 -25.27 -8.84 -4.91
CA GLU A 462 -26.37 -8.32 -4.08
C GLU A 462 -26.34 -8.95 -2.67
N ALA A 463 -26.05 -10.24 -2.53
CA ALA A 463 -25.88 -10.89 -1.22
C ALA A 463 -24.71 -10.24 -0.42
N TRP A 464 -23.58 -9.99 -1.08
CA TRP A 464 -22.47 -9.28 -0.47
C TRP A 464 -22.84 -7.84 -0.08
N ARG A 465 -23.55 -7.09 -0.94
CA ARG A 465 -24.03 -5.75 -0.63
C ARG A 465 -24.96 -5.72 0.58
N ALA A 466 -25.89 -6.68 0.67
CA ALA A 466 -26.75 -6.82 1.84
C ALA A 466 -25.92 -7.00 3.13
N SER A 467 -24.87 -7.83 3.09
CA SER A 467 -23.92 -7.96 4.20
C SER A 467 -23.22 -6.63 4.54
N CYS A 468 -22.81 -5.85 3.53
CA CYS A 468 -22.21 -4.52 3.77
C CYS A 468 -23.18 -3.55 4.45
N GLN A 469 -24.48 -3.59 4.10
CA GLN A 469 -25.51 -2.77 4.74
C GLN A 469 -25.73 -3.12 6.21
N VAL A 470 -25.65 -4.41 6.57
CA VAL A 470 -25.70 -4.88 7.96
C VAL A 470 -24.55 -4.27 8.76
N SER A 471 -23.32 -4.33 8.22
CA SER A 471 -22.14 -3.71 8.83
C SER A 471 -22.27 -2.19 8.95
N ALA A 472 -22.72 -1.52 7.89
CA ALA A 472 -22.93 -0.07 7.87
C ALA A 472 -23.93 0.42 8.94
N ALA A 473 -24.93 -0.43 9.25
CA ALA A 473 -25.91 -0.20 10.33
C ALA A 473 -25.35 -0.44 11.73
N GLY A 474 -24.04 -0.79 11.87
CA GLY A 474 -23.37 -0.98 13.15
C GLY A 474 -23.65 -2.34 13.83
N LYS A 475 -24.20 -3.32 13.10
CA LYS A 475 -24.56 -4.63 13.67
C LYS A 475 -23.35 -5.59 13.85
N ASP A 476 -22.17 -5.15 13.47
CA ASP A 476 -20.90 -5.87 13.62
C ASP A 476 -20.11 -5.46 14.89
N TYR A 477 -20.57 -4.46 15.63
CA TYR A 477 -19.85 -3.86 16.76
C TYR A 477 -20.46 -4.26 18.09
#